data_53ab3d0deb08dca0871b83ca56bbeb3e
#
_entry.id   53ab3d0deb08dca0871b83ca56bbeb3e
#
_cell.length_a   1.000
_cell.length_b   1.000
_cell.length_c   1.000
_cell.angle_alpha   90.00
_cell.angle_beta   90.00
_cell.angle_gamma   90.00
#
_symmetry.space_group_name_H-M   'P 1'
#
loop_
_entity.id
_entity.type
_entity.pdbx_description
1 polymer ?
#
loop_
_entity_poly.entity_id
_entity_poly.type
_entity_poly.pdbx_seq_one_letter_code
_entity_poly.pdbx_strand_id
1 'polypeptide(L)'
;MNGISGLRHRTAVPVSKNDMKDCSSHPPVNPFVHNIDLGPYDKIKVYILTVVLLPLRLIAVFACLFIAYLLACIGTIGLSQEDLIDKPMKGWRRELRTVICWFMCKMFFNMGFYRVTIKGIRATEREAPILALAPHSSFSDAFPVVLLTAPSLVVKQEVQDVPFFAKLINYTQPVYVWREDPDSRQNTIKEIKRRTTSPDGWQQILIFPEGTCSNRKGLITFKPGAFYPGVPVQPVCIRYPNRLDTLSWTWQGPGALELLWLTMTQFYTYCELEFLPVYVPTEEEKCNPKLFASNVRDVMAKALQVPVIDYSYEDCRLMSKAKKLSLPPSIGLIEVQNIREEFGLDARVLETDFLEKFAKFADHSTGLADAKQFAKYLHLPVDHPKAMELFDINDSDRSGTLNFKKYVRGRCTLMSGSIKNSIGTNVSWDVVKQRLKLSPENLETIDSFVVNLKSDANENDVLDHLYAAVPEWSWIVSDLCNSSSP
;
A
#
# COMPACT_ATOMS: atom_id res chain seq x y z
N MET A 1 36.25 30.18 -26.92
CA MET A 1 35.60 31.50 -26.99
C MET A 1 34.14 31.27 -27.40
N ASN A 2 33.22 31.77 -26.57
CA ASN A 2 31.79 31.99 -26.81
C ASN A 2 30.93 30.73 -27.09
N GLY A 3 29.89 30.39 -26.38
CA GLY A 3 29.11 31.06 -25.31
C GLY A 3 27.80 30.28 -25.30
N ILE A 4 27.44 29.63 -24.16
CA ILE A 4 26.12 29.03 -23.99
C ILE A 4 25.57 29.60 -22.67
N SER A 5 24.88 30.73 -22.81
CA SER A 5 23.95 31.24 -21.80
C SER A 5 22.54 31.06 -22.36
N GLY A 6 21.69 30.36 -21.68
CA GLY A 6 20.27 30.26 -22.09
C GLY A 6 19.47 29.19 -21.37
N LEU A 7 19.67 28.97 -20.07
CA LEU A 7 18.69 28.24 -19.25
C LEU A 7 17.52 29.18 -18.92
N ARG A 8 16.48 29.16 -19.75
CA ARG A 8 15.20 29.77 -19.40
C ARG A 8 14.51 28.91 -18.33
N HIS A 9 14.47 29.40 -17.13
CA HIS A 9 13.53 28.94 -16.11
C HIS A 9 12.10 29.02 -16.66
N ARG A 10 11.50 27.89 -16.95
CA ARG A 10 10.06 27.83 -17.12
C ARG A 10 9.45 27.66 -15.73
N THR A 11 8.93 28.75 -15.20
CA THR A 11 8.06 28.76 -14.01
C THR A 11 6.85 27.88 -14.29
N ALA A 12 6.61 26.92 -13.42
CA ALA A 12 5.40 26.10 -13.44
C ALA A 12 4.19 27.02 -13.17
N VAL A 13 3.22 27.01 -14.07
CA VAL A 13 1.93 27.67 -13.88
C VAL A 13 1.12 26.79 -12.93
N PRO A 14 0.61 27.31 -11.81
CA PRO A 14 -0.26 26.53 -10.92
C PRO A 14 -1.60 26.26 -11.63
N VAL A 15 -1.90 25.00 -11.87
CA VAL A 15 -3.20 24.56 -12.39
C VAL A 15 -4.22 24.59 -11.26
N SER A 16 -5.32 25.30 -11.47
CA SER A 16 -6.44 25.40 -10.54
C SER A 16 -7.07 24.02 -10.28
N LYS A 17 -7.33 23.72 -9.00
CA LYS A 17 -8.02 22.49 -8.56
C LYS A 17 -9.44 22.31 -9.11
N ASN A 18 -10.00 23.31 -9.78
CA ASN A 18 -11.38 23.28 -10.27
C ASN A 18 -11.56 22.62 -11.63
N ASP A 19 -10.48 22.40 -12.40
CA ASP A 19 -10.60 21.86 -13.76
C ASP A 19 -10.58 20.31 -13.83
N MET A 20 -10.50 19.62 -12.69
CA MET A 20 -10.46 18.15 -12.61
C MET A 20 -11.76 17.48 -12.11
N LYS A 21 -12.85 18.23 -11.90
CA LYS A 21 -14.09 17.68 -11.31
C LYS A 21 -15.07 17.02 -12.28
N ASP A 22 -14.81 17.03 -13.58
CA ASP A 22 -15.84 16.66 -14.57
C ASP A 22 -15.58 15.36 -15.34
N CYS A 23 -14.93 14.37 -14.74
CA CYS A 23 -14.72 13.06 -15.38
C CYS A 23 -15.10 11.86 -14.49
N SER A 24 -16.29 11.86 -13.86
CA SER A 24 -16.72 10.67 -13.08
C SER A 24 -18.20 10.38 -13.18
N SER A 25 -18.64 9.86 -14.32
CA SER A 25 -19.92 9.13 -14.43
C SER A 25 -19.74 7.60 -14.37
N HIS A 26 -18.52 7.09 -14.14
CA HIS A 26 -18.28 5.67 -13.97
C HIS A 26 -17.85 5.36 -12.52
N PRO A 27 -18.32 4.22 -11.96
CA PRO A 27 -17.86 3.79 -10.63
C PRO A 27 -16.34 3.69 -10.61
N PRO A 28 -15.68 4.10 -9.52
CA PRO A 28 -14.22 4.10 -9.44
C PRO A 28 -13.67 2.70 -9.73
N VAL A 29 -12.80 2.61 -10.73
CA VAL A 29 -12.19 1.34 -11.13
C VAL A 29 -11.31 0.84 -9.99
N ASN A 30 -11.61 -0.35 -9.45
CA ASN A 30 -10.77 -0.96 -8.43
C ASN A 30 -9.37 -1.24 -9.00
N PRO A 31 -8.30 -0.61 -8.48
CA PRO A 31 -6.94 -0.77 -9.00
C PRO A 31 -6.32 -2.13 -8.66
N PHE A 32 -6.92 -2.89 -7.76
CA PHE A 32 -6.39 -4.17 -7.26
C PHE A 32 -7.05 -5.40 -7.91
N VAL A 33 -7.84 -5.18 -8.95
CA VAL A 33 -8.50 -6.25 -9.71
C VAL A 33 -7.99 -6.24 -11.14
N HIS A 34 -7.58 -7.42 -11.62
CA HIS A 34 -7.19 -7.63 -12.99
C HIS A 34 -7.69 -8.99 -13.48
N ASN A 35 -8.39 -9.00 -14.58
CA ASN A 35 -8.87 -10.21 -15.24
C ASN A 35 -8.29 -10.28 -16.65
N ILE A 36 -7.85 -11.46 -17.05
CA ILE A 36 -7.36 -11.73 -18.40
C ILE A 36 -8.43 -12.52 -19.14
N ASP A 37 -8.96 -11.93 -20.19
CA ASP A 37 -9.87 -12.64 -21.09
C ASP A 37 -9.10 -13.10 -22.32
N LEU A 38 -8.95 -14.44 -22.45
CA LEU A 38 -8.29 -15.08 -23.56
C LEU A 38 -9.32 -15.44 -24.62
N GLY A 39 -9.31 -14.73 -25.73
CA GLY A 39 -10.08 -15.11 -26.92
C GLY A 39 -9.65 -16.48 -27.49
N PRO A 40 -10.46 -17.09 -28.38
CA PRO A 40 -10.13 -18.38 -28.99
C PRO A 40 -8.74 -18.43 -29.63
N TYR A 41 -8.38 -17.37 -30.37
CA TYR A 41 -7.05 -17.23 -30.95
C TYR A 41 -5.94 -17.23 -29.90
N ASP A 42 -6.11 -16.49 -28.81
CA ASP A 42 -5.10 -16.41 -27.76
C ASP A 42 -4.93 -17.77 -27.06
N LYS A 43 -6.02 -18.50 -26.81
CA LYS A 43 -5.94 -19.85 -26.26
C LYS A 43 -5.11 -20.77 -27.15
N ILE A 44 -5.43 -20.84 -28.45
CA ILE A 44 -4.71 -21.69 -29.41
C ILE A 44 -3.22 -21.28 -29.46
N LYS A 45 -2.94 -19.98 -29.56
CA LYS A 45 -1.57 -19.45 -29.56
C LYS A 45 -0.81 -19.88 -28.29
N VAL A 46 -1.40 -19.70 -27.12
CA VAL A 46 -0.78 -20.06 -25.85
C VAL A 46 -0.48 -21.55 -25.79
N TYR A 47 -1.39 -22.42 -26.21
CA TYR A 47 -1.16 -23.87 -26.23
C TYR A 47 -0.01 -24.26 -27.15
N ILE A 48 0.02 -23.76 -28.36
CA ILE A 48 1.11 -24.04 -29.33
C ILE A 48 2.45 -23.54 -28.78
N LEU A 49 2.51 -22.30 -28.27
CA LEU A 49 3.74 -21.72 -27.77
C LEU A 49 4.20 -22.32 -26.44
N THR A 50 3.28 -22.91 -25.67
CA THR A 50 3.62 -23.70 -24.46
C THR A 50 4.44 -24.94 -24.83
N VAL A 51 4.13 -25.59 -25.94
CA VAL A 51 4.86 -26.80 -26.35
C VAL A 51 6.16 -26.44 -27.09
N VAL A 52 6.12 -25.43 -27.97
CA VAL A 52 7.25 -25.11 -28.87
C VAL A 52 8.24 -24.15 -28.24
N LEU A 53 7.75 -23.04 -27.69
CA LEU A 53 8.61 -21.89 -27.30
C LEU A 53 8.97 -21.92 -25.81
N LEU A 54 8.02 -22.29 -24.95
CA LEU A 54 8.20 -22.22 -23.49
C LEU A 54 9.38 -23.08 -22.99
N PRO A 55 9.59 -24.34 -23.42
CA PRO A 55 10.72 -25.14 -22.95
C PRO A 55 12.06 -24.50 -23.28
N LEU A 56 12.21 -23.96 -24.49
CA LEU A 56 13.44 -23.29 -24.93
C LEU A 56 13.70 -22.02 -24.11
N ARG A 57 12.65 -21.23 -23.88
CA ARG A 57 12.73 -20.03 -23.06
C ARG A 57 13.10 -20.36 -21.61
N LEU A 58 12.50 -21.38 -21.02
CA LEU A 58 12.81 -21.81 -19.65
C LEU A 58 14.28 -22.20 -19.51
N ILE A 59 14.83 -23.00 -20.42
CA ILE A 59 16.26 -23.38 -20.39
C ILE A 59 17.13 -22.13 -20.43
N ALA A 60 16.86 -21.21 -21.36
CA ALA A 60 17.66 -19.99 -21.51
C ALA A 60 17.51 -19.05 -20.30
N VAL A 61 16.30 -18.91 -19.76
CA VAL A 61 16.01 -18.12 -18.53
C VAL A 61 16.77 -18.66 -17.34
N PHE A 62 16.69 -19.98 -17.10
CA PHE A 62 17.40 -20.63 -15.99
C PHE A 62 18.92 -20.54 -16.16
N ALA A 63 19.45 -20.70 -17.37
CA ALA A 63 20.88 -20.54 -17.64
C ALA A 63 21.37 -19.12 -17.32
N CYS A 64 20.66 -18.09 -17.82
CA CYS A 64 21.01 -16.69 -17.52
C CYS A 64 20.91 -16.38 -16.01
N LEU A 65 19.85 -16.84 -15.35
CA LEU A 65 19.64 -16.64 -13.91
C LEU A 65 20.74 -17.33 -13.09
N PHE A 66 21.10 -18.55 -13.47
CA PHE A 66 22.15 -19.31 -12.78
C PHE A 66 23.52 -18.62 -12.92
N ILE A 67 23.88 -18.16 -14.12
CA ILE A 67 25.13 -17.42 -14.32
C ILE A 67 25.12 -16.12 -13.51
N ALA A 68 24.04 -15.34 -13.56
CA ALA A 68 23.90 -14.12 -12.77
C ALA A 68 24.06 -14.40 -11.26
N TYR A 69 23.46 -15.50 -10.76
CA TYR A 69 23.58 -15.94 -9.38
C TYR A 69 25.03 -16.29 -9.01
N LEU A 70 25.75 -17.07 -9.85
CA LEU A 70 27.15 -17.41 -9.60
C LEU A 70 28.03 -16.16 -9.54
N LEU A 71 27.82 -15.21 -10.47
CA LEU A 71 28.52 -13.93 -10.46
C LEU A 71 28.22 -13.11 -9.20
N ALA A 72 26.98 -13.10 -8.73
CA ALA A 72 26.61 -12.44 -7.48
C ALA A 72 27.28 -13.11 -6.27
N CYS A 73 27.35 -14.43 -6.25
CA CYS A 73 28.08 -15.17 -5.20
C CYS A 73 29.57 -14.80 -5.21
N ILE A 74 30.23 -14.78 -6.37
CA ILE A 74 31.65 -14.38 -6.52
C ILE A 74 31.84 -12.94 -6.03
N GLY A 75 30.98 -12.03 -6.43
CA GLY A 75 31.08 -10.63 -6.05
C GLY A 75 30.84 -10.33 -4.58
N THR A 76 30.16 -11.23 -3.86
CA THR A 76 29.91 -11.11 -2.41
C THR A 76 30.87 -11.91 -1.54
N ILE A 77 31.84 -12.62 -2.11
CA ILE A 77 32.87 -13.35 -1.34
C ILE A 77 33.60 -12.38 -0.42
N GLY A 78 33.67 -12.74 0.89
CA GLY A 78 34.37 -11.96 1.90
C GLY A 78 33.66 -10.67 2.33
N LEU A 79 32.41 -10.45 1.93
CA LEU A 79 31.58 -9.36 2.45
C LEU A 79 30.57 -9.91 3.46
N SER A 80 30.48 -9.25 4.61
CA SER A 80 29.40 -9.47 5.57
C SER A 80 28.11 -8.74 5.12
N GLN A 81 26.98 -9.06 5.76
CA GLN A 81 25.73 -8.30 5.55
C GLN A 81 25.90 -6.82 5.99
N GLU A 82 26.65 -6.58 7.05
CA GLU A 82 26.95 -5.23 7.56
C GLU A 82 27.78 -4.45 6.53
N ASP A 83 28.80 -5.07 5.91
CA ASP A 83 29.56 -4.40 4.84
C ASP A 83 28.69 -3.97 3.67
N LEU A 84 27.67 -4.80 3.31
CA LEU A 84 26.75 -4.49 2.23
C LEU A 84 25.79 -3.32 2.56
N ILE A 85 25.48 -3.14 3.86
CA ILE A 85 24.61 -2.07 4.34
C ILE A 85 25.41 -0.79 4.55
N ASP A 86 26.61 -0.89 5.12
CA ASP A 86 27.34 0.29 5.62
C ASP A 86 28.18 0.99 4.56
N LYS A 87 28.66 0.26 3.56
CA LYS A 87 29.59 0.78 2.56
C LYS A 87 29.12 0.52 1.13
N PRO A 88 29.21 1.54 0.23
CA PRO A 88 28.91 1.30 -1.18
C PRO A 88 29.96 0.39 -1.80
N MET A 89 29.52 -0.53 -2.66
CA MET A 89 30.42 -1.34 -3.45
C MET A 89 31.21 -0.47 -4.43
N LYS A 90 32.54 -0.67 -4.45
CA LYS A 90 33.49 0.07 -5.32
C LYS A 90 34.35 -0.90 -6.16
N GLY A 91 35.05 -0.35 -7.14
CA GLY A 91 35.97 -1.10 -7.98
C GLY A 91 35.32 -2.22 -8.77
N TRP A 92 36.03 -3.36 -8.92
CA TRP A 92 35.59 -4.47 -9.74
C TRP A 92 34.20 -5.05 -9.36
N ARG A 93 33.81 -4.95 -8.10
CA ARG A 93 32.48 -5.38 -7.66
C ARG A 93 31.37 -4.49 -8.22
N ARG A 94 31.60 -3.18 -8.34
CA ARG A 94 30.67 -2.27 -8.99
C ARG A 94 30.55 -2.59 -10.50
N GLU A 95 31.67 -2.87 -11.18
CA GLU A 95 31.66 -3.26 -12.59
C GLU A 95 30.98 -4.61 -12.82
N LEU A 96 31.21 -5.58 -11.90
CA LEU A 96 30.56 -6.89 -11.97
C LEU A 96 29.02 -6.77 -11.91
N ARG A 97 28.48 -5.76 -11.23
CA ARG A 97 27.04 -5.47 -11.24
C ARG A 97 26.51 -5.26 -12.66
N THR A 98 27.23 -4.55 -13.49
CA THR A 98 26.85 -4.32 -14.90
C THR A 98 26.78 -5.63 -15.67
N VAL A 99 27.71 -6.54 -15.42
CA VAL A 99 27.72 -7.88 -16.04
C VAL A 99 26.53 -8.72 -15.55
N ILE A 100 26.27 -8.71 -14.24
CA ILE A 100 25.10 -9.38 -13.66
C ILE A 100 23.82 -8.85 -14.30
N CYS A 101 23.66 -7.53 -14.39
CA CYS A 101 22.50 -6.89 -15.00
C CYS A 101 22.39 -7.26 -16.50
N TRP A 102 23.49 -7.42 -17.20
CA TRP A 102 23.48 -7.87 -18.60
C TRP A 102 22.88 -9.28 -18.73
N PHE A 103 23.29 -10.23 -17.89
CA PHE A 103 22.68 -11.57 -17.86
C PHE A 103 21.21 -11.54 -17.46
N MET A 104 20.84 -10.71 -16.49
CA MET A 104 19.44 -10.51 -16.09
C MET A 104 18.62 -9.88 -17.24
N CYS A 105 19.16 -8.91 -17.98
CA CYS A 105 18.51 -8.39 -19.20
C CYS A 105 18.32 -9.49 -20.25
N LYS A 106 19.32 -10.36 -20.45
CA LYS A 106 19.20 -11.51 -21.36
C LYS A 106 18.15 -12.51 -20.88
N MET A 107 18.02 -12.70 -19.57
CA MET A 107 16.93 -13.48 -18.98
C MET A 107 15.57 -12.91 -19.37
N PHE A 108 15.32 -11.62 -19.15
CA PHE A 108 14.07 -10.96 -19.55
C PHE A 108 13.86 -10.96 -21.07
N PHE A 109 14.92 -10.80 -21.84
CA PHE A 109 14.86 -10.95 -23.28
C PHE A 109 14.32 -12.34 -23.66
N ASN A 110 14.84 -13.41 -23.05
CA ASN A 110 14.36 -14.77 -23.29
C ASN A 110 12.92 -14.99 -22.76
N MET A 111 12.45 -14.19 -21.80
CA MET A 111 11.03 -14.18 -21.39
C MET A 111 10.12 -13.50 -22.41
N GLY A 112 10.67 -12.83 -23.43
CA GLY A 112 9.90 -12.18 -24.48
C GLY A 112 9.97 -10.64 -24.49
N PHE A 113 10.73 -10.01 -23.62
CA PHE A 113 10.89 -8.54 -23.56
C PHE A 113 11.84 -8.07 -24.68
N TYR A 114 11.43 -8.23 -25.93
CA TYR A 114 12.26 -7.87 -27.09
C TYR A 114 12.18 -6.41 -27.48
N ARG A 115 11.15 -5.72 -27.08
CA ARG A 115 10.92 -4.33 -27.45
C ARG A 115 10.95 -3.43 -26.23
N VAL A 116 12.05 -2.70 -26.11
CA VAL A 116 12.28 -1.76 -25.02
C VAL A 116 12.48 -0.37 -25.63
N THR A 117 11.71 0.58 -25.14
CA THR A 117 11.86 2.00 -25.50
C THR A 117 12.22 2.78 -24.26
N ILE A 118 13.31 3.54 -24.33
CA ILE A 118 13.73 4.44 -23.24
C ILE A 118 13.61 5.87 -23.76
N LYS A 119 12.84 6.70 -23.06
CA LYS A 119 12.64 8.12 -23.36
C LYS A 119 13.19 8.98 -22.24
N GLY A 120 13.63 10.18 -22.55
CA GLY A 120 14.24 11.10 -21.60
C GLY A 120 15.67 10.74 -21.24
N ILE A 121 16.24 11.45 -20.29
CA ILE A 121 17.63 11.29 -19.84
C ILE A 121 17.62 10.97 -18.36
N ARG A 122 18.31 9.90 -17.98
CA ARG A 122 18.51 9.56 -16.57
C ARG A 122 19.44 10.57 -15.92
N ALA A 123 19.01 11.15 -14.83
CA ALA A 123 19.80 12.01 -13.98
C ALA A 123 20.90 11.20 -13.26
N THR A 124 22.01 11.86 -12.93
CA THR A 124 23.06 11.27 -12.11
C THR A 124 22.63 11.13 -10.65
N GLU A 125 23.38 10.36 -9.86
CA GLU A 125 23.13 10.17 -8.43
C GLU A 125 23.20 11.50 -7.64
N ARG A 126 23.94 12.50 -8.15
CA ARG A 126 24.03 13.81 -7.53
C ARG A 126 22.87 14.73 -7.89
N GLU A 127 22.34 14.63 -9.09
CA GLU A 127 21.19 15.44 -9.54
C GLU A 127 19.89 14.94 -8.97
N ALA A 128 19.71 13.62 -8.91
CA ALA A 128 18.55 12.97 -8.33
C ALA A 128 18.95 11.68 -7.60
N PRO A 129 19.20 11.73 -6.30
CA PRO A 129 19.56 10.55 -5.51
C PRO A 129 18.49 9.47 -5.47
N ILE A 130 17.24 9.82 -5.79
CA ILE A 130 16.08 8.92 -5.75
C ILE A 130 15.44 8.82 -7.13
N LEU A 131 15.16 7.58 -7.56
CA LEU A 131 14.31 7.27 -8.71
C LEU A 131 12.96 6.77 -8.20
N ALA A 132 11.87 7.46 -8.53
CA ALA A 132 10.50 7.06 -8.21
C ALA A 132 9.87 6.41 -9.45
N LEU A 133 9.68 5.09 -9.42
CA LEU A 133 9.12 4.31 -10.52
C LEU A 133 7.63 4.05 -10.28
N ALA A 134 6.78 4.40 -11.25
CA ALA A 134 5.35 4.10 -11.25
C ALA A 134 4.80 3.99 -12.70
N PRO A 135 3.68 3.28 -12.89
CA PRO A 135 2.97 2.46 -11.91
C PRO A 135 3.71 1.17 -11.58
N HIS A 136 3.55 0.70 -10.34
CA HIS A 136 4.03 -0.64 -9.94
C HIS A 136 2.95 -1.67 -10.23
N SER A 137 3.22 -2.60 -11.12
CA SER A 137 2.18 -3.50 -11.62
C SER A 137 2.49 -4.98 -11.50
N SER A 138 3.77 -5.34 -11.32
CA SER A 138 4.17 -6.73 -11.44
C SER A 138 5.51 -7.02 -10.76
N PHE A 139 5.75 -8.30 -10.48
CA PHE A 139 7.11 -8.78 -10.22
C PHE A 139 8.03 -8.59 -11.45
N SER A 140 7.45 -8.50 -12.65
CA SER A 140 8.20 -8.21 -13.88
C SER A 140 8.75 -6.77 -13.93
N ASP A 141 8.35 -5.89 -13.02
CA ASP A 141 8.94 -4.56 -12.87
C ASP A 141 10.39 -4.63 -12.36
N ALA A 142 10.88 -5.82 -12.02
CA ALA A 142 12.31 -6.09 -11.90
C ALA A 142 13.08 -5.87 -13.23
N PHE A 143 12.43 -5.95 -14.39
CA PHE A 143 13.07 -5.67 -15.66
C PHE A 143 13.52 -4.21 -15.80
N PRO A 144 12.67 -3.20 -15.58
CA PRO A 144 13.12 -1.81 -15.45
C PRO A 144 14.29 -1.62 -14.48
N VAL A 145 14.25 -2.25 -13.32
CA VAL A 145 15.32 -2.17 -12.33
C VAL A 145 16.66 -2.64 -12.91
N VAL A 146 16.64 -3.77 -13.61
CA VAL A 146 17.84 -4.35 -14.23
C VAL A 146 18.36 -3.47 -15.38
N LEU A 147 17.46 -2.90 -16.20
CA LEU A 147 17.81 -1.94 -17.25
C LEU A 147 18.52 -0.70 -16.68
N LEU A 148 18.17 -0.30 -15.46
CA LEU A 148 18.79 0.82 -14.75
C LEU A 148 20.07 0.41 -13.99
N THR A 149 20.66 -0.74 -14.32
CA THR A 149 21.89 -1.27 -13.68
C THR A 149 21.70 -1.52 -12.18
N ALA A 150 20.52 -1.97 -11.81
CA ALA A 150 20.11 -2.36 -10.47
C ALA A 150 20.50 -1.32 -9.39
N PRO A 151 19.83 -0.16 -9.35
CA PRO A 151 19.97 0.80 -8.27
C PRO A 151 19.63 0.16 -6.92
N SER A 152 19.95 0.82 -5.80
CA SER A 152 19.60 0.34 -4.48
C SER A 152 18.08 0.30 -4.29
N LEU A 153 17.53 -0.89 -4.17
CA LEU A 153 16.07 -1.09 -4.01
C LEU A 153 15.63 -0.84 -2.57
N VAL A 154 14.40 -0.39 -2.38
CA VAL A 154 13.72 -0.48 -1.08
C VAL A 154 12.87 -1.74 -1.10
N VAL A 155 13.24 -2.74 -0.30
CA VAL A 155 12.62 -4.07 -0.31
C VAL A 155 12.23 -4.52 1.08
N LYS A 156 11.30 -5.48 1.14
CA LYS A 156 10.93 -6.13 2.40
C LYS A 156 12.05 -7.07 2.83
N GLN A 157 12.25 -7.19 4.14
CA GLN A 157 13.27 -8.09 4.68
C GLN A 157 13.06 -9.55 4.30
N GLU A 158 11.82 -10.02 4.24
CA GLU A 158 11.49 -11.42 3.93
C GLU A 158 12.05 -11.87 2.57
N VAL A 159 12.46 -10.92 1.74
CA VAL A 159 13.14 -11.22 0.46
C VAL A 159 14.55 -11.80 0.69
N GLN A 160 15.17 -11.58 1.85
CA GLN A 160 16.46 -12.16 2.19
C GLN A 160 16.42 -13.70 2.31
N ASP A 161 15.25 -14.24 2.62
CA ASP A 161 15.06 -15.67 2.84
C ASP A 161 14.69 -16.43 1.56
N VAL A 162 14.50 -15.71 0.43
CA VAL A 162 14.16 -16.33 -0.85
C VAL A 162 15.40 -16.91 -1.50
N PRO A 163 15.54 -18.26 -1.61
CA PRO A 163 16.70 -18.88 -2.24
C PRO A 163 16.98 -18.30 -3.63
N PHE A 164 18.23 -18.24 -4.03
CA PHE A 164 18.70 -17.66 -5.29
C PHE A 164 18.53 -16.14 -5.39
N PHE A 165 17.32 -15.63 -5.22
CA PHE A 165 17.02 -14.22 -5.38
C PHE A 165 17.66 -13.35 -4.30
N ALA A 166 17.78 -13.86 -3.08
CA ALA A 166 18.42 -13.14 -1.98
C ALA A 166 19.83 -12.64 -2.34
N LYS A 167 20.65 -13.47 -2.98
CA LYS A 167 22.03 -13.08 -3.38
C LYS A 167 22.03 -11.98 -4.45
N LEU A 168 21.13 -12.08 -5.44
CA LEU A 168 21.00 -11.08 -6.50
C LEU A 168 20.49 -9.75 -5.94
N ILE A 169 19.52 -9.80 -5.04
CA ILE A 169 18.97 -8.61 -4.40
C ILE A 169 19.97 -7.98 -3.44
N ASN A 170 20.68 -8.76 -2.63
CA ASN A 170 21.75 -8.26 -1.76
C ASN A 170 22.85 -7.54 -2.56
N TYR A 171 23.11 -8.00 -3.79
CA TYR A 171 24.08 -7.33 -4.68
C TYR A 171 23.64 -5.93 -5.11
N THR A 172 22.35 -5.61 -5.07
CA THR A 172 21.86 -4.25 -5.30
C THR A 172 22.08 -3.33 -4.10
N GLN A 173 22.56 -3.85 -2.97
CA GLN A 173 22.69 -3.15 -1.69
C GLN A 173 21.37 -2.49 -1.27
N PRO A 174 20.29 -3.27 -1.09
CA PRO A 174 18.97 -2.71 -0.86
C PRO A 174 18.85 -2.02 0.50
N VAL A 175 17.85 -1.16 0.63
CA VAL A 175 17.36 -0.67 1.92
C VAL A 175 16.25 -1.61 2.36
N TYR A 176 16.45 -2.30 3.48
CA TYR A 176 15.48 -3.26 3.99
C TYR A 176 14.42 -2.58 4.87
N VAL A 177 13.18 -3.02 4.71
CA VAL A 177 12.02 -2.59 5.49
C VAL A 177 11.58 -3.74 6.39
N TRP A 178 11.67 -3.55 7.71
CA TRP A 178 11.31 -4.52 8.75
C TRP A 178 9.87 -4.27 9.19
N ARG A 179 8.91 -5.02 8.73
CA ARG A 179 7.49 -4.75 8.99
C ARG A 179 7.05 -5.01 10.42
N GLU A 180 7.74 -5.88 11.12
CA GLU A 180 7.44 -6.29 12.49
C GLU A 180 8.04 -5.35 13.54
N ASP A 181 9.04 -4.55 13.17
CA ASP A 181 9.66 -3.57 14.03
C ASP A 181 8.82 -2.28 14.05
N PRO A 182 8.32 -1.82 15.20
CA PRO A 182 7.61 -0.54 15.32
C PRO A 182 8.40 0.65 14.78
N ASP A 183 9.72 0.63 14.93
CA ASP A 183 10.63 1.69 14.50
C ASP A 183 11.11 1.52 13.05
N SER A 184 10.73 0.44 12.38
CA SER A 184 11.17 0.11 11.02
C SER A 184 10.99 1.24 10.04
N ARG A 185 9.86 1.94 10.13
CA ARG A 185 9.57 3.08 9.26
C ARG A 185 10.60 4.20 9.47
N GLN A 186 10.93 4.53 10.70
CA GLN A 186 11.91 5.56 11.03
C GLN A 186 13.32 5.14 10.63
N ASN A 187 13.68 3.88 10.88
CA ASN A 187 14.98 3.32 10.52
C ASN A 187 15.17 3.30 8.99
N THR A 188 14.16 2.90 8.24
CA THR A 188 14.18 2.96 6.76
C THR A 188 14.36 4.40 6.26
N ILE A 189 13.65 5.37 6.82
CA ILE A 189 13.77 6.79 6.45
C ILE A 189 15.18 7.30 6.77
N LYS A 190 15.72 6.98 7.95
CA LYS A 190 17.09 7.34 8.34
C LYS A 190 18.12 6.79 7.35
N GLU A 191 17.96 5.52 6.95
CA GLU A 191 18.88 4.86 6.02
C GLU A 191 18.79 5.48 4.61
N ILE A 192 17.58 5.74 4.11
CA ILE A 192 17.40 6.45 2.84
C ILE A 192 18.08 7.82 2.92
N LYS A 193 17.84 8.58 3.97
CA LYS A 193 18.46 9.89 4.17
C LYS A 193 19.99 9.77 4.22
N ARG A 194 20.54 8.83 4.99
CA ARG A 194 21.98 8.59 5.08
C ARG A 194 22.59 8.37 3.70
N ARG A 195 22.03 7.50 2.87
CA ARG A 195 22.57 7.17 1.53
C ARG A 195 22.43 8.32 0.55
N THR A 196 21.31 9.03 0.57
CA THR A 196 21.04 10.12 -0.38
C THR A 196 21.83 11.40 -0.10
N THR A 197 22.33 11.56 1.12
CA THR A 197 23.14 12.74 1.53
C THR A 197 24.62 12.40 1.70
N SER A 198 25.03 11.13 1.58
CA SER A 198 26.40 10.69 1.74
C SER A 198 27.27 11.08 0.54
N PRO A 199 28.51 11.56 0.76
CA PRO A 199 29.47 11.80 -0.31
C PRO A 199 30.13 10.52 -0.83
N ASP A 200 29.85 9.34 -0.25
CA ASP A 200 30.58 8.09 -0.49
C ASP A 200 30.34 7.45 -1.87
N GLY A 201 29.48 8.01 -2.69
CA GLY A 201 29.15 7.51 -4.02
C GLY A 201 28.21 6.31 -4.00
N TRP A 202 27.21 6.34 -3.11
CA TRP A 202 26.09 5.42 -3.16
C TRP A 202 25.36 5.50 -4.50
N GLN A 203 24.80 4.39 -4.92
CA GLN A 203 23.92 4.40 -6.08
C GLN A 203 22.59 5.07 -5.76
N GLN A 204 21.92 5.52 -6.82
CA GLN A 204 20.54 6.01 -6.68
C GLN A 204 19.68 4.98 -5.95
N ILE A 205 18.80 5.45 -5.11
CA ILE A 205 17.78 4.61 -4.49
C ILE A 205 16.57 4.56 -5.41
N LEU A 206 16.13 3.35 -5.75
CA LEU A 206 14.93 3.13 -6.55
C LEU A 206 13.78 2.71 -5.67
N ILE A 207 12.67 3.40 -5.79
CA ILE A 207 11.47 3.17 -4.99
C ILE A 207 10.26 3.06 -5.90
N PHE A 208 9.38 2.10 -5.59
CA PHE A 208 8.02 2.04 -6.10
C PHE A 208 7.10 2.70 -5.07
N PRO A 209 6.75 3.99 -5.24
CA PRO A 209 6.09 4.76 -4.17
C PRO A 209 4.67 4.30 -3.88
N GLU A 210 4.01 3.58 -4.78
CA GLU A 210 2.71 2.95 -4.54
C GLU A 210 2.75 1.89 -3.44
N GLY A 211 3.89 1.22 -3.25
CA GLY A 211 4.10 0.20 -2.23
C GLY A 211 3.30 -1.10 -2.42
N THR A 212 2.55 -1.23 -3.51
CA THR A 212 1.83 -2.43 -3.93
C THR A 212 1.59 -2.39 -5.44
N CYS A 213 1.30 -3.56 -6.03
CA CYS A 213 0.97 -3.64 -7.44
C CYS A 213 -0.48 -3.18 -7.71
N SER A 214 -0.66 -2.49 -8.84
CA SER A 214 -1.94 -2.02 -9.36
C SER A 214 -2.17 -2.46 -10.80
N ASN A 215 -3.39 -2.30 -11.31
CA ASN A 215 -3.74 -2.62 -12.70
C ASN A 215 -3.38 -1.52 -13.71
N ARG A 216 -2.66 -0.49 -13.31
CA ARG A 216 -2.21 0.65 -14.12
C ARG A 216 -3.32 1.53 -14.72
N LYS A 217 -4.59 1.31 -14.36
CA LYS A 217 -5.69 2.15 -14.84
C LYS A 217 -5.75 3.53 -14.18
N GLY A 218 -4.90 3.75 -13.19
CA GLY A 218 -4.68 5.01 -12.49
C GLY A 218 -3.50 4.89 -11.54
N LEU A 219 -2.97 6.01 -11.05
CA LEU A 219 -1.95 6.02 -10.01
C LEU A 219 -2.59 6.10 -8.64
N ILE A 220 -2.33 5.11 -7.81
CA ILE A 220 -2.76 5.08 -6.42
C ILE A 220 -1.91 6.01 -5.55
N THR A 221 -2.32 6.21 -4.30
CA THR A 221 -1.64 7.10 -3.35
C THR A 221 -0.19 6.68 -3.13
N PHE A 222 0.73 7.63 -3.30
CA PHE A 222 2.15 7.41 -3.05
C PHE A 222 2.46 7.45 -1.55
N LYS A 223 3.24 6.48 -1.09
CA LYS A 223 3.77 6.47 0.28
C LYS A 223 4.84 7.56 0.45
N PRO A 224 4.78 8.36 1.51
CA PRO A 224 5.72 9.47 1.70
C PRO A 224 7.14 9.03 2.07
N GLY A 225 7.40 7.72 2.30
CA GLY A 225 8.70 7.20 2.75
C GLY A 225 9.88 7.64 1.90
N ALA A 226 9.73 7.66 0.56
CA ALA A 226 10.76 8.10 -0.37
C ALA A 226 11.05 9.61 -0.32
N PHE A 227 10.12 10.39 0.17
CA PHE A 227 10.08 11.85 0.07
C PHE A 227 10.51 12.54 1.36
N TYR A 228 10.63 11.81 2.48
CA TYR A 228 11.10 12.34 3.76
C TYR A 228 12.51 12.96 3.74
N PRO A 229 13.47 12.48 2.93
CA PRO A 229 14.78 13.13 2.88
C PRO A 229 14.74 14.55 2.31
N GLY A 230 13.69 14.95 1.60
CA GLY A 230 13.57 16.29 1.00
C GLY A 230 14.58 16.55 -0.11
N VAL A 231 15.13 15.51 -0.73
CA VAL A 231 16.10 15.59 -1.83
C VAL A 231 15.41 15.54 -3.19
N PRO A 232 16.07 16.00 -4.28
CA PRO A 232 15.52 15.86 -5.62
C PRO A 232 15.22 14.41 -5.99
N VAL A 233 14.11 14.20 -6.70
CA VAL A 233 13.64 12.89 -7.14
C VAL A 233 13.47 12.90 -8.66
N GLN A 234 13.93 11.86 -9.36
CA GLN A 234 13.57 11.71 -10.76
C GLN A 234 12.41 10.74 -10.91
N PRO A 235 11.23 11.20 -11.36
CA PRO A 235 10.12 10.33 -11.69
C PRO A 235 10.40 9.54 -12.94
N VAL A 236 10.09 8.23 -12.93
CA VAL A 236 10.27 7.33 -14.08
C VAL A 236 8.97 6.59 -14.32
N CYS A 237 8.35 6.86 -15.45
CA CYS A 237 7.09 6.23 -15.85
C CYS A 237 7.35 4.90 -16.57
N ILE A 238 6.61 3.87 -16.19
CA ILE A 238 6.64 2.54 -16.80
C ILE A 238 5.37 2.33 -17.60
N ARG A 239 5.49 1.87 -18.84
CA ARG A 239 4.35 1.45 -19.67
C ARG A 239 4.61 0.08 -20.27
N TYR A 240 3.56 -0.71 -20.36
CA TYR A 240 3.56 -1.99 -21.03
C TYR A 240 2.45 -1.99 -22.10
N PRO A 241 2.69 -1.39 -23.28
CA PRO A 241 1.69 -1.22 -24.33
C PRO A 241 1.44 -2.53 -25.10
N ASN A 242 1.04 -3.58 -24.38
CA ASN A 242 0.75 -4.89 -24.94
C ASN A 242 -0.76 -5.06 -25.14
N ARG A 243 -1.16 -5.73 -26.24
CA ARG A 243 -2.57 -6.03 -26.54
C ARG A 243 -3.23 -6.89 -25.43
N LEU A 244 -2.51 -7.89 -24.97
CA LEU A 244 -2.92 -8.74 -23.86
C LEU A 244 -2.08 -8.37 -22.65
N ASP A 245 -2.73 -7.96 -21.57
CA ASP A 245 -2.03 -7.62 -20.34
C ASP A 245 -1.76 -8.87 -19.49
N THR A 246 -0.62 -9.48 -19.73
CA THR A 246 -0.11 -10.63 -18.97
C THR A 246 0.82 -10.22 -17.83
N LEU A 247 0.98 -8.91 -17.57
CA LEU A 247 1.94 -8.39 -16.62
C LEU A 247 1.32 -7.85 -15.33
N SER A 248 0.04 -7.46 -15.33
CA SER A 248 -0.61 -6.94 -14.13
C SER A 248 -0.84 -8.03 -13.09
N TRP A 249 -0.04 -7.96 -12.02
CA TRP A 249 -0.13 -8.85 -10.88
C TRP A 249 -0.80 -8.14 -9.70
N THR A 250 -2.10 -8.21 -9.66
CA THR A 250 -2.91 -7.56 -8.64
C THR A 250 -3.37 -8.53 -7.56
N TRP A 251 -3.87 -7.98 -6.47
CA TRP A 251 -4.41 -8.76 -5.36
C TRP A 251 -5.51 -9.75 -5.79
N GLN A 252 -6.43 -9.29 -6.62
CA GLN A 252 -7.49 -10.11 -7.20
C GLN A 252 -7.23 -10.24 -8.71
N GLY A 253 -6.66 -11.36 -9.10
CA GLY A 253 -6.26 -11.62 -10.48
C GLY A 253 -5.53 -12.94 -10.63
N PRO A 254 -4.93 -13.20 -11.79
CA PRO A 254 -4.14 -14.38 -12.03
C PRO A 254 -2.95 -14.51 -11.10
N GLY A 255 -2.58 -15.75 -10.77
CA GLY A 255 -1.41 -16.04 -9.95
C GLY A 255 -0.08 -15.71 -10.65
N ALA A 256 1.00 -15.55 -9.88
CA ALA A 256 2.32 -15.20 -10.43
C ALA A 256 2.82 -16.20 -11.48
N LEU A 257 2.63 -17.51 -11.25
CA LEU A 257 3.05 -18.57 -12.20
C LEU A 257 2.21 -18.54 -13.48
N GLU A 258 0.92 -18.26 -13.37
CA GLU A 258 0.04 -18.11 -14.52
C GLU A 258 0.45 -16.92 -15.40
N LEU A 259 0.71 -15.76 -14.77
CA LEU A 259 1.20 -14.57 -15.48
C LEU A 259 2.55 -14.82 -16.14
N LEU A 260 3.47 -15.49 -15.44
CA LEU A 260 4.76 -15.87 -15.99
C LEU A 260 4.60 -16.77 -17.23
N TRP A 261 3.76 -17.81 -17.12
CA TRP A 261 3.44 -18.70 -18.23
C TRP A 261 2.83 -17.94 -19.40
N LEU A 262 1.79 -17.12 -19.16
CA LEU A 262 1.15 -16.32 -20.19
C LEU A 262 2.11 -15.33 -20.85
N THR A 263 2.99 -14.71 -20.08
CA THR A 263 4.02 -13.78 -20.64
C THR A 263 5.02 -14.53 -21.49
N MET A 264 5.52 -15.66 -21.04
CA MET A 264 6.49 -16.47 -21.78
C MET A 264 5.88 -17.17 -23.00
N THR A 265 4.57 -17.21 -23.13
CA THR A 265 3.84 -17.69 -24.31
C THR A 265 3.34 -16.57 -25.23
N GLN A 266 3.82 -15.31 -25.03
CA GLN A 266 3.67 -14.26 -26.02
C GLN A 266 4.88 -14.26 -26.98
N PHE A 267 4.68 -13.86 -28.23
CA PHE A 267 5.81 -13.72 -29.16
C PHE A 267 6.78 -12.66 -28.66
N TYR A 268 6.24 -11.54 -28.19
CA TYR A 268 7.02 -10.41 -27.65
C TYR A 268 6.20 -9.68 -26.59
N THR A 269 6.93 -8.98 -25.74
CA THR A 269 6.42 -8.07 -24.71
C THR A 269 7.10 -6.73 -24.87
N TYR A 270 6.32 -5.66 -24.89
CA TYR A 270 6.79 -4.28 -24.92
C TYR A 270 6.98 -3.74 -23.51
N CYS A 271 8.05 -2.99 -23.31
CA CYS A 271 8.28 -2.20 -22.10
C CYS A 271 8.77 -0.80 -22.54
N GLU A 272 8.16 0.23 -22.01
CA GLU A 272 8.58 1.61 -22.21
C GLU A 272 8.91 2.24 -20.86
N LEU A 273 10.09 2.85 -20.78
CA LEU A 273 10.53 3.67 -19.64
C LEU A 273 10.66 5.12 -20.11
N GLU A 274 10.08 6.02 -19.35
CA GLU A 274 10.19 7.44 -19.61
C GLU A 274 10.73 8.17 -18.38
N PHE A 275 11.94 8.73 -18.48
CA PHE A 275 12.53 9.60 -17.48
C PHE A 275 11.94 11.00 -17.63
N LEU A 276 11.21 11.41 -16.61
CA LEU A 276 10.72 12.79 -16.53
C LEU A 276 11.86 13.73 -16.06
N PRO A 277 11.72 15.04 -16.21
CA PRO A 277 12.62 16.00 -15.61
C PRO A 277 12.75 15.78 -14.12
N VAL A 278 13.95 16.05 -13.56
CA VAL A 278 14.18 15.96 -12.11
C VAL A 278 13.22 16.89 -11.40
N TYR A 279 12.52 16.36 -10.40
CA TYR A 279 11.63 17.11 -9.55
C TYR A 279 12.41 17.58 -8.31
N VAL A 280 12.57 18.88 -8.21
CA VAL A 280 13.24 19.53 -7.06
C VAL A 280 12.17 20.01 -6.09
N PRO A 281 12.14 19.52 -4.83
CA PRO A 281 11.11 19.90 -3.88
C PRO A 281 11.24 21.37 -3.47
N THR A 282 10.11 22.03 -3.25
CA THR A 282 10.00 23.33 -2.63
C THR A 282 10.30 23.25 -1.13
N GLU A 283 10.52 24.37 -0.44
CA GLU A 283 10.72 24.35 1.02
C GLU A 283 9.48 23.82 1.76
N GLU A 284 8.29 24.09 1.26
CA GLU A 284 7.05 23.54 1.81
C GLU A 284 7.01 22.02 1.69
N GLU A 285 7.37 21.47 0.53
CA GLU A 285 7.40 20.03 0.27
C GLU A 285 8.49 19.31 1.08
N LYS A 286 9.63 19.95 1.35
CA LYS A 286 10.65 19.41 2.26
C LYS A 286 10.13 19.25 3.68
N CYS A 287 9.26 20.15 4.12
CA CYS A 287 8.60 20.08 5.43
C CYS A 287 7.38 19.15 5.42
N ASN A 288 6.76 18.90 4.24
CA ASN A 288 5.58 18.07 4.09
C ASN A 288 5.78 16.94 3.05
N PRO A 289 6.35 15.80 3.44
CA PRO A 289 6.61 14.68 2.54
C PRO A 289 5.36 14.09 1.88
N LYS A 290 4.18 14.26 2.48
CA LYS A 290 2.91 13.82 1.87
C LYS A 290 2.54 14.72 0.69
N LEU A 291 2.72 16.03 0.83
CA LEU A 291 2.52 17.00 -0.26
C LEU A 291 3.50 16.73 -1.41
N PHE A 292 4.78 16.53 -1.08
CA PHE A 292 5.81 16.18 -2.06
C PHE A 292 5.44 14.92 -2.84
N ALA A 293 5.06 13.84 -2.15
CA ALA A 293 4.62 12.59 -2.77
C ALA A 293 3.41 12.79 -3.70
N SER A 294 2.42 13.58 -3.27
CA SER A 294 1.23 13.90 -4.06
C SER A 294 1.57 14.65 -5.34
N ASN A 295 2.41 15.69 -5.24
CA ASN A 295 2.79 16.50 -6.39
C ASN A 295 3.61 15.70 -7.42
N VAL A 296 4.51 14.83 -6.96
CA VAL A 296 5.25 13.91 -7.86
C VAL A 296 4.28 12.92 -8.52
N ARG A 297 3.30 12.38 -7.78
CA ARG A 297 2.25 11.51 -8.33
C ARG A 297 1.48 12.22 -9.44
N ASP A 298 1.08 13.47 -9.23
CA ASP A 298 0.30 14.24 -10.20
C ASP A 298 1.11 14.50 -11.48
N VAL A 299 2.40 14.81 -11.37
CA VAL A 299 3.31 14.97 -12.52
C VAL A 299 3.41 13.65 -13.31
N MET A 300 3.53 12.51 -12.62
CA MET A 300 3.60 11.20 -13.28
C MET A 300 2.26 10.80 -13.90
N ALA A 301 1.13 11.03 -13.22
CA ALA A 301 -0.21 10.75 -13.71
C ALA A 301 -0.49 11.52 -15.02
N LYS A 302 -0.10 12.80 -15.06
CA LYS A 302 -0.20 13.62 -16.26
C LYS A 302 0.65 13.09 -17.42
N ALA A 303 1.88 12.68 -17.15
CA ALA A 303 2.77 12.10 -18.16
C ALA A 303 2.24 10.75 -18.68
N LEU A 304 1.70 9.92 -17.78
CA LEU A 304 1.11 8.63 -18.12
C LEU A 304 -0.28 8.73 -18.77
N GLN A 305 -0.93 9.88 -18.67
CA GLN A 305 -2.31 10.12 -19.11
C GLN A 305 -3.32 9.19 -18.40
N VAL A 306 -3.14 9.00 -17.10
CA VAL A 306 -4.04 8.19 -16.25
C VAL A 306 -4.57 9.04 -15.10
N PRO A 307 -5.76 8.73 -14.56
CA PRO A 307 -6.30 9.43 -13.40
C PRO A 307 -5.48 9.12 -12.13
N VAL A 308 -5.52 10.05 -11.19
CA VAL A 308 -5.09 9.83 -9.82
C VAL A 308 -6.24 9.19 -9.06
N ILE A 309 -5.97 8.15 -8.29
CA ILE A 309 -6.96 7.38 -7.53
C ILE A 309 -6.55 7.34 -6.07
N ASP A 310 -7.44 7.72 -5.16
CA ASP A 310 -7.13 7.83 -3.73
C ASP A 310 -7.16 6.48 -2.97
N TYR A 311 -6.89 5.39 -3.66
CA TYR A 311 -6.64 4.10 -3.04
C TYR A 311 -5.17 3.95 -2.63
N SER A 312 -4.93 3.14 -1.62
CA SER A 312 -3.61 2.95 -1.03
C SER A 312 -3.30 1.45 -0.82
N TYR A 313 -2.08 1.17 -0.42
CA TYR A 313 -1.70 -0.18 0.02
C TYR A 313 -2.54 -0.67 1.21
N GLU A 314 -2.95 0.23 2.07
CA GLU A 314 -3.77 -0.09 3.25
C GLU A 314 -5.14 -0.65 2.84
N ASP A 315 -5.74 -0.11 1.76
CA ASP A 315 -6.99 -0.66 1.21
C ASP A 315 -6.80 -2.07 0.65
N CYS A 316 -5.67 -2.31 -0.04
CA CYS A 316 -5.30 -3.63 -0.50
C CYS A 316 -5.16 -4.64 0.66
N ARG A 317 -4.58 -4.23 1.80
CA ARG A 317 -4.46 -5.05 3.02
C ARG A 317 -5.82 -5.36 3.61
N LEU A 318 -6.69 -4.36 3.71
CA LEU A 318 -8.03 -4.50 4.23
C LEU A 318 -8.85 -5.51 3.40
N MET A 319 -8.79 -5.40 2.07
CA MET A 319 -9.40 -6.39 1.16
C MET A 319 -8.85 -7.81 1.38
N SER A 320 -7.52 -7.93 1.60
CA SER A 320 -6.88 -9.20 1.90
C SER A 320 -7.40 -9.82 3.19
N LYS A 321 -7.54 -9.01 4.23
CA LYS A 321 -8.06 -9.44 5.53
C LYS A 321 -9.54 -9.83 5.42
N ALA A 322 -10.35 -9.03 4.70
CA ALA A 322 -11.76 -9.33 4.46
C ALA A 322 -11.94 -10.71 3.80
N LYS A 323 -11.13 -11.01 2.78
CA LYS A 323 -11.16 -12.34 2.15
C LYS A 323 -10.82 -13.46 3.13
N LYS A 324 -9.84 -13.27 4.02
CA LYS A 324 -9.52 -14.27 5.07
C LYS A 324 -10.67 -14.49 6.05
N LEU A 325 -11.48 -13.46 6.26
CA LEU A 325 -12.70 -13.52 7.08
C LEU A 325 -13.93 -13.97 6.28
N SER A 326 -13.74 -14.45 5.05
CA SER A 326 -14.80 -14.90 4.14
C SER A 326 -15.82 -13.80 3.78
N LEU A 327 -15.45 -12.54 3.92
CA LEU A 327 -16.27 -11.42 3.48
C LEU A 327 -16.02 -11.15 1.98
N PRO A 328 -17.04 -10.78 1.21
CA PRO A 328 -16.85 -10.39 -0.18
C PRO A 328 -16.07 -9.06 -0.26
N PRO A 329 -15.24 -8.86 -1.30
CA PRO A 329 -14.62 -7.57 -1.56
C PRO A 329 -15.73 -6.59 -2.00
N SER A 330 -16.32 -5.88 -1.05
CA SER A 330 -17.36 -4.89 -1.30
C SER A 330 -16.76 -3.49 -1.48
N ILE A 331 -17.50 -2.61 -2.14
CA ILE A 331 -17.15 -1.19 -2.28
C ILE A 331 -16.94 -0.53 -0.92
N GLY A 332 -17.67 -0.96 0.10
CA GLY A 332 -17.49 -0.47 1.46
C GLY A 332 -16.11 -0.71 2.06
N LEU A 333 -15.39 -1.77 1.64
CA LEU A 333 -14.02 -2.05 2.09
C LEU A 333 -12.99 -1.13 1.43
N ILE A 334 -13.20 -0.78 0.16
CA ILE A 334 -12.25 -0.02 -0.64
C ILE A 334 -12.28 1.48 -0.29
N GLU A 335 -13.46 2.02 0.03
CA GLU A 335 -13.68 3.44 0.28
C GLU A 335 -13.42 3.90 1.72
N VAL A 336 -12.81 3.06 2.55
CA VAL A 336 -12.57 3.38 3.97
C VAL A 336 -11.38 4.32 4.18
N GLN A 337 -10.50 4.46 3.18
CA GLN A 337 -9.31 5.31 3.29
C GLN A 337 -9.64 6.76 3.69
N ASN A 338 -10.64 7.37 3.05
CA ASN A 338 -11.03 8.74 3.35
C ASN A 338 -11.53 8.89 4.79
N ILE A 339 -12.29 7.91 5.27
CA ILE A 339 -12.76 7.88 6.66
C ILE A 339 -11.59 7.72 7.62
N ARG A 340 -10.63 6.86 7.29
CA ARG A 340 -9.41 6.67 8.09
C ARG A 340 -8.61 7.97 8.24
N GLU A 341 -8.47 8.73 7.17
CA GLU A 341 -7.76 10.01 7.20
C GLU A 341 -8.55 11.09 7.93
N GLU A 342 -9.87 11.14 7.73
CA GLU A 342 -10.78 12.08 8.39
C GLU A 342 -10.72 11.95 9.91
N PHE A 343 -10.70 10.71 10.43
CA PHE A 343 -10.71 10.41 11.87
C PHE A 343 -9.33 10.05 12.44
N GLY A 344 -8.26 10.10 11.65
CA GLY A 344 -6.89 9.81 12.10
C GLY A 344 -6.66 8.35 12.53
N LEU A 345 -7.43 7.39 12.02
CA LEU A 345 -7.37 5.99 12.44
C LEU A 345 -6.11 5.29 11.93
N ASP A 346 -5.49 4.46 12.79
CA ASP A 346 -4.45 3.55 12.35
C ASP A 346 -5.03 2.40 11.49
N ALA A 347 -4.29 2.02 10.45
CA ALA A 347 -4.73 0.95 9.56
C ALA A 347 -4.86 -0.42 10.27
N ARG A 348 -4.07 -0.67 11.33
CA ARG A 348 -4.15 -1.90 12.11
C ARG A 348 -5.45 -1.96 12.90
N VAL A 349 -5.86 -0.85 13.49
CA VAL A 349 -7.14 -0.75 14.23
C VAL A 349 -8.32 -1.08 13.32
N LEU A 350 -8.31 -0.59 12.07
CA LEU A 350 -9.35 -0.95 11.09
C LEU A 350 -9.41 -2.45 10.79
N GLU A 351 -8.26 -3.11 10.70
CA GLU A 351 -8.17 -4.54 10.37
C GLU A 351 -8.57 -5.44 11.54
N THR A 352 -8.14 -5.11 12.77
CA THR A 352 -8.35 -5.95 13.96
C THR A 352 -9.65 -5.61 14.67
N ASP A 353 -9.88 -4.32 14.97
CA ASP A 353 -11.01 -3.95 15.80
C ASP A 353 -12.31 -3.75 15.02
N PHE A 354 -12.24 -3.13 13.85
CA PHE A 354 -13.44 -2.84 13.07
C PHE A 354 -13.84 -4.00 12.16
N LEU A 355 -12.93 -4.50 11.33
CA LEU A 355 -13.27 -5.52 10.34
C LEU A 355 -13.57 -6.88 10.97
N GLU A 356 -12.81 -7.30 11.98
CA GLU A 356 -13.07 -8.56 12.68
C GLU A 356 -14.39 -8.52 13.46
N LYS A 357 -14.76 -7.36 14.01
CA LYS A 357 -16.05 -7.18 14.68
C LYS A 357 -17.20 -7.15 13.67
N PHE A 358 -17.03 -6.43 12.57
CA PHE A 358 -18.03 -6.41 11.50
C PHE A 358 -18.30 -7.80 10.93
N ALA A 359 -17.27 -8.61 10.74
CA ALA A 359 -17.37 -9.97 10.25
C ALA A 359 -18.20 -10.90 11.16
N LYS A 360 -18.35 -10.58 12.46
CA LYS A 360 -19.15 -11.40 13.40
C LYS A 360 -20.65 -11.30 13.15
N PHE A 361 -21.13 -10.25 12.52
CA PHE A 361 -22.55 -10.04 12.29
C PHE A 361 -22.94 -9.79 10.83
N ALA A 362 -22.00 -9.47 9.96
CA ALA A 362 -22.26 -9.30 8.54
C ALA A 362 -22.58 -10.65 7.88
N ASP A 363 -23.47 -10.63 6.89
CA ASP A 363 -23.69 -11.75 6.02
C ASP A 363 -22.47 -12.00 5.14
N HIS A 364 -21.89 -13.18 5.22
CA HIS A 364 -20.66 -13.54 4.49
C HIS A 364 -20.83 -13.60 2.97
N SER A 365 -22.06 -13.75 2.47
CA SER A 365 -22.32 -13.80 1.03
C SER A 365 -22.47 -12.42 0.41
N THR A 366 -23.10 -11.49 1.12
CA THR A 366 -23.37 -10.13 0.64
C THR A 366 -22.38 -9.08 1.16
N GLY A 367 -21.73 -9.34 2.30
CA GLY A 367 -20.91 -8.35 3.01
C GLY A 367 -21.72 -7.22 3.63
N LEU A 368 -23.02 -7.43 3.81
CA LEU A 368 -23.95 -6.47 4.40
C LEU A 368 -24.48 -7.02 5.72
N ALA A 369 -24.99 -6.14 6.57
CA ALA A 369 -25.69 -6.51 7.78
C ALA A 369 -27.02 -5.77 7.88
N ASP A 370 -28.08 -6.47 8.27
CA ASP A 370 -29.37 -5.87 8.55
C ASP A 370 -29.53 -5.50 10.05
N ALA A 371 -30.61 -4.81 10.39
CA ALA A 371 -30.90 -4.42 11.76
C ALA A 371 -31.03 -5.60 12.72
N LYS A 372 -31.52 -6.77 12.24
CA LYS A 372 -31.68 -7.98 13.04
C LYS A 372 -30.33 -8.59 13.41
N GLN A 373 -29.44 -8.70 12.43
CA GLN A 373 -28.08 -9.19 12.62
C GLN A 373 -27.29 -8.28 13.56
N PHE A 374 -27.46 -6.96 13.41
CA PHE A 374 -26.81 -5.97 14.26
C PHE A 374 -27.33 -6.01 15.71
N ALA A 375 -28.65 -6.08 15.92
CA ALA A 375 -29.24 -6.21 17.26
C ALA A 375 -28.79 -7.51 17.96
N LYS A 376 -28.76 -8.63 17.23
CA LYS A 376 -28.26 -9.92 17.73
C LYS A 376 -26.79 -9.81 18.17
N TYR A 377 -25.96 -9.12 17.40
CA TYR A 377 -24.55 -8.88 17.74
C TYR A 377 -24.39 -8.07 19.02
N LEU A 378 -25.31 -7.12 19.26
CA LEU A 378 -25.35 -6.33 20.50
C LEU A 378 -25.98 -7.09 21.69
N HIS A 379 -26.39 -8.34 21.49
CA HIS A 379 -27.14 -9.13 22.48
C HIS A 379 -28.45 -8.47 22.96
N LEU A 380 -29.10 -7.70 22.06
CA LEU A 380 -30.36 -7.01 22.31
C LEU A 380 -31.51 -7.65 21.51
N PRO A 381 -32.77 -7.54 22.01
CA PRO A 381 -33.96 -7.88 21.23
C PRO A 381 -33.98 -7.10 19.89
N VAL A 382 -34.51 -7.73 18.85
CA VAL A 382 -34.51 -7.11 17.48
C VAL A 382 -35.28 -5.78 17.49
N ASP A 383 -36.33 -5.67 18.26
CA ASP A 383 -37.18 -4.46 18.37
C ASP A 383 -36.74 -3.51 19.51
N HIS A 384 -35.56 -3.70 20.05
CA HIS A 384 -35.06 -2.85 21.11
C HIS A 384 -34.78 -1.43 20.59
N PRO A 385 -35.40 -0.35 21.17
CA PRO A 385 -35.30 1.01 20.64
C PRO A 385 -33.85 1.49 20.45
N LYS A 386 -32.97 1.18 21.41
CA LYS A 386 -31.56 1.54 21.34
C LYS A 386 -30.79 0.82 20.23
N ALA A 387 -31.14 -0.45 19.93
CA ALA A 387 -30.50 -1.17 18.83
C ALA A 387 -30.88 -0.55 17.47
N MET A 388 -32.13 -0.14 17.34
CA MET A 388 -32.61 0.57 16.13
C MET A 388 -31.98 1.96 16.00
N GLU A 389 -31.92 2.74 17.07
CA GLU A 389 -31.26 4.04 17.08
C GLU A 389 -29.77 3.94 16.64
N LEU A 390 -29.04 2.99 17.19
CA LEU A 390 -27.65 2.74 16.80
C LEU A 390 -27.51 2.27 15.36
N PHE A 391 -28.43 1.44 14.91
CA PHE A 391 -28.45 1.02 13.52
C PHE A 391 -28.66 2.22 12.59
N ASP A 392 -29.62 3.08 12.90
CA ASP A 392 -29.95 4.29 12.12
C ASP A 392 -28.79 5.30 12.08
N ILE A 393 -28.03 5.44 13.18
CA ILE A 393 -26.82 6.28 13.23
C ILE A 393 -25.76 5.74 12.23
N ASN A 394 -25.64 4.42 12.12
CA ASN A 394 -24.72 3.80 11.18
C ASN A 394 -25.27 3.76 9.74
N ASP A 395 -26.60 3.63 9.55
CA ASP A 395 -27.26 3.59 8.24
C ASP A 395 -27.62 5.00 7.74
N SER A 396 -26.61 5.82 7.49
CA SER A 396 -26.74 7.24 7.16
C SER A 396 -27.56 7.52 5.89
N ASP A 397 -27.69 6.56 4.97
CA ASP A 397 -28.49 6.66 3.75
C ASP A 397 -29.86 5.98 3.84
N ARG A 398 -30.21 5.43 5.03
CA ARG A 398 -31.47 4.74 5.32
C ARG A 398 -31.81 3.61 4.34
N SER A 399 -30.80 2.89 3.90
CA SER A 399 -30.97 1.75 2.98
C SER A 399 -31.46 0.46 3.66
N GLY A 400 -31.52 0.44 4.99
CA GLY A 400 -31.86 -0.73 5.79
C GLY A 400 -30.73 -1.76 5.88
N THR A 401 -29.51 -1.41 5.37
CA THR A 401 -28.35 -2.29 5.40
C THR A 401 -27.07 -1.53 5.72
N LEU A 402 -26.19 -2.16 6.50
CA LEU A 402 -24.87 -1.68 6.81
C LEU A 402 -23.81 -2.40 5.96
N ASN A 403 -22.99 -1.65 5.26
CA ASN A 403 -21.70 -2.13 4.76
C ASN A 403 -20.57 -1.72 5.71
N PHE A 404 -19.37 -2.22 5.47
CA PHE A 404 -18.23 -1.93 6.34
C PHE A 404 -17.90 -0.42 6.43
N LYS A 405 -18.01 0.33 5.34
CA LYS A 405 -17.80 1.79 5.32
C LYS A 405 -18.75 2.53 6.26
N LYS A 406 -20.04 2.23 6.19
CA LYS A 406 -21.06 2.81 7.07
C LYS A 406 -20.79 2.48 8.54
N TYR A 407 -20.47 1.20 8.82
CA TYR A 407 -20.12 0.75 10.16
C TYR A 407 -18.92 1.50 10.73
N VAL A 408 -17.84 1.65 9.97
CA VAL A 408 -16.65 2.41 10.41
C VAL A 408 -17.01 3.87 10.69
N ARG A 409 -17.73 4.52 9.76
CA ARG A 409 -18.11 5.92 9.90
C ARG A 409 -19.00 6.15 11.12
N GLY A 410 -20.02 5.32 11.32
CA GLY A 410 -20.93 5.40 12.46
C GLY A 410 -20.19 5.25 13.79
N ARG A 411 -19.30 4.27 13.91
CA ARG A 411 -18.46 4.09 15.10
C ARG A 411 -17.54 5.28 15.36
N CYS A 412 -16.87 5.80 14.36
CA CYS A 412 -15.99 6.98 14.50
C CYS A 412 -16.78 8.21 14.93
N THR A 413 -17.99 8.40 14.42
CA THR A 413 -18.88 9.50 14.82
C THR A 413 -19.28 9.36 16.28
N LEU A 414 -19.65 8.17 16.72
CA LEU A 414 -19.98 7.89 18.12
C LEU A 414 -18.79 8.12 19.04
N MET A 415 -17.59 7.64 18.67
CA MET A 415 -16.37 7.84 19.45
C MET A 415 -15.99 9.33 19.56
N SER A 416 -16.07 10.08 18.47
CA SER A 416 -15.75 11.53 18.47
C SER A 416 -16.77 12.37 19.22
N GLY A 417 -18.04 11.99 19.18
CA GLY A 417 -19.11 12.59 19.98
C GLY A 417 -18.93 12.33 21.49
N SER A 418 -18.52 11.12 21.85
CA SER A 418 -18.25 10.72 23.23
C SER A 418 -17.08 11.49 23.86
N ILE A 419 -15.98 11.66 23.13
CA ILE A 419 -14.80 12.41 23.62
C ILE A 419 -15.16 13.89 23.92
N LYS A 420 -16.02 14.51 23.11
CA LYS A 420 -16.45 15.90 23.34
C LYS A 420 -17.36 16.06 24.58
N ASN A 421 -18.12 15.02 24.92
CA ASN A 421 -19.10 15.09 26.00
C ASN A 421 -18.53 14.60 27.34
N SER A 422 -17.45 13.81 27.36
CA SER A 422 -16.85 13.25 28.59
C SER A 422 -15.99 14.25 29.37
N ILE A 423 -15.75 15.45 28.89
CA ILE A 423 -14.93 16.45 29.58
C ILE A 423 -15.67 17.16 30.73
N GLY A 424 -16.94 16.81 31.05
CA GLY A 424 -17.77 17.60 31.96
C GLY A 424 -18.57 16.90 33.04
N THR A 425 -18.59 15.58 33.21
CA THR A 425 -19.50 14.93 34.15
C THR A 425 -18.87 13.84 35.02
N ASN A 426 -18.99 13.96 36.34
CA ASN A 426 -18.67 12.92 37.32
C ASN A 426 -19.85 11.94 37.42
N VAL A 427 -19.78 10.78 36.80
CA VAL A 427 -20.79 9.72 36.92
C VAL A 427 -20.24 8.54 37.72
N SER A 428 -20.87 8.18 38.83
CA SER A 428 -20.47 7.03 39.63
C SER A 428 -20.77 5.70 38.91
N TRP A 429 -19.86 4.73 39.05
CA TRP A 429 -19.97 3.40 38.49
C TRP A 429 -21.25 2.65 38.86
N ASP A 430 -21.76 2.84 40.09
CA ASP A 430 -23.00 2.23 40.52
C ASP A 430 -24.22 2.75 39.76
N VAL A 431 -24.22 4.01 39.36
CA VAL A 431 -25.25 4.60 38.49
C VAL A 431 -25.20 3.98 37.08
N VAL A 432 -24.02 3.70 36.57
CA VAL A 432 -23.83 3.02 35.28
C VAL A 432 -24.44 1.61 35.34
N LYS A 433 -24.11 0.81 36.36
CA LYS A 433 -24.63 -0.54 36.53
C LYS A 433 -26.18 -0.56 36.67
N GLN A 434 -26.73 0.37 37.43
CA GLN A 434 -28.16 0.44 37.65
C GLN A 434 -28.96 0.80 36.40
N ARG A 435 -28.41 1.67 35.54
CA ARG A 435 -29.08 2.09 34.30
C ARG A 435 -28.98 1.07 33.18
N LEU A 436 -27.88 0.32 33.10
CA LEU A 436 -27.63 -0.64 32.02
C LEU A 436 -28.52 -1.87 32.05
N LYS A 437 -29.13 -2.22 33.22
CA LYS A 437 -29.96 -3.44 33.43
C LYS A 437 -29.32 -4.67 32.76
N LEU A 438 -28.03 -4.86 32.98
CA LEU A 438 -27.24 -5.93 32.36
C LEU A 438 -27.66 -7.31 32.87
N SER A 439 -27.49 -8.34 32.04
CA SER A 439 -27.63 -9.72 32.50
C SER A 439 -26.55 -10.06 33.55
N PRO A 440 -26.81 -11.01 34.48
CA PRO A 440 -25.81 -11.40 35.48
C PRO A 440 -24.45 -11.79 34.90
N GLU A 441 -24.41 -12.48 33.78
CA GLU A 441 -23.17 -12.88 33.08
C GLU A 441 -22.33 -11.67 32.57
N ASN A 442 -23.01 -10.66 32.08
CA ASN A 442 -22.35 -9.43 31.62
C ASN A 442 -21.86 -8.57 32.78
N LEU A 443 -22.55 -8.61 33.93
CA LEU A 443 -22.12 -7.96 35.17
C LEU A 443 -20.85 -8.61 35.74
N GLU A 444 -20.74 -9.95 35.72
CA GLU A 444 -19.56 -10.67 36.20
C GLU A 444 -18.31 -10.34 35.33
N THR A 445 -18.49 -10.25 34.04
CA THR A 445 -17.40 -9.89 33.09
C THR A 445 -16.90 -8.48 33.38
N ILE A 446 -17.81 -7.53 33.63
CA ILE A 446 -17.45 -6.14 33.90
C ILE A 446 -16.89 -5.99 35.32
N ASP A 447 -17.47 -6.67 36.32
CA ASP A 447 -16.95 -6.61 37.68
C ASP A 447 -15.55 -7.22 37.78
N SER A 448 -15.29 -8.33 37.10
CA SER A 448 -13.92 -8.91 37.02
C SER A 448 -12.93 -7.96 36.36
N PHE A 449 -13.38 -7.16 35.42
CA PHE A 449 -12.56 -6.17 34.72
C PHE A 449 -12.27 -4.94 35.61
N VAL A 450 -13.31 -4.41 36.28
CA VAL A 450 -13.19 -3.26 37.18
C VAL A 450 -12.34 -3.55 38.42
N VAL A 451 -12.41 -4.78 38.96
CA VAL A 451 -11.54 -5.23 40.06
C VAL A 451 -10.06 -5.26 39.69
N ASN A 452 -9.74 -5.44 38.41
CA ASN A 452 -8.36 -5.41 37.92
C ASN A 452 -7.81 -3.99 37.60
N LEU A 453 -8.67 -2.97 37.66
CA LEU A 453 -8.23 -1.58 37.61
C LEU A 453 -7.61 -1.19 38.95
N LYS A 454 -6.43 -0.57 38.93
CA LYS A 454 -5.75 -0.09 40.13
C LYS A 454 -6.70 0.83 40.95
N SER A 455 -6.68 0.70 42.25
CA SER A 455 -7.53 1.44 43.20
C SER A 455 -7.45 2.98 43.11
N ASP A 456 -6.45 3.50 42.37
CA ASP A 456 -6.18 4.93 42.18
C ASP A 456 -6.57 5.46 40.79
N ALA A 457 -7.22 4.63 39.94
CA ALA A 457 -7.70 5.07 38.64
C ALA A 457 -8.84 6.07 38.78
N ASN A 458 -8.73 7.23 38.12
CA ASN A 458 -9.84 8.18 38.08
C ASN A 458 -10.95 7.68 37.13
N GLU A 459 -12.17 8.27 37.25
CA GLU A 459 -13.31 7.84 36.42
C GLU A 459 -13.05 7.92 34.92
N ASN A 460 -12.23 8.83 34.45
CA ASN A 460 -11.86 8.94 33.02
C ASN A 460 -11.00 7.76 32.60
N ASP A 461 -10.06 7.31 33.44
CA ASP A 461 -9.23 6.12 33.14
C ASP A 461 -10.11 4.86 33.07
N VAL A 462 -11.14 4.76 33.90
CA VAL A 462 -12.12 3.65 33.90
C VAL A 462 -12.96 3.69 32.60
N LEU A 463 -13.40 4.86 32.18
CA LEU A 463 -14.16 5.05 30.96
C LEU A 463 -13.31 4.73 29.72
N ASP A 464 -12.08 5.21 29.67
CA ASP A 464 -11.15 4.94 28.55
C ASP A 464 -10.81 3.45 28.44
N HIS A 465 -10.65 2.76 29.58
CA HIS A 465 -10.44 1.31 29.60
C HIS A 465 -11.70 0.51 29.24
N LEU A 466 -12.88 0.98 29.62
CA LEU A 466 -14.17 0.39 29.20
C LEU A 466 -14.39 0.58 27.70
N TYR A 467 -14.06 1.74 27.16
CA TYR A 467 -14.07 1.98 25.71
C TYR A 467 -13.09 1.08 24.95
N ALA A 468 -11.93 0.81 25.54
CA ALA A 468 -10.94 -0.08 24.95
C ALA A 468 -11.33 -1.56 25.03
N ALA A 469 -11.88 -1.99 26.16
CA ALA A 469 -12.21 -3.39 26.43
C ALA A 469 -13.55 -3.84 25.82
N VAL A 470 -14.56 -2.97 25.84
CA VAL A 470 -15.90 -3.24 25.30
C VAL A 470 -16.35 -2.05 24.43
N PRO A 471 -15.70 -1.81 23.32
CA PRO A 471 -15.99 -0.68 22.43
C PRO A 471 -17.44 -0.68 21.92
N GLU A 472 -18.12 -1.84 21.93
CA GLU A 472 -19.53 -1.99 21.59
C GLU A 472 -20.46 -1.23 22.56
N TRP A 473 -20.00 -0.93 23.75
CA TRP A 473 -20.79 -0.27 24.82
C TRP A 473 -20.41 1.20 25.02
N SER A 474 -19.49 1.72 24.24
CA SER A 474 -19.07 3.13 24.32
C SER A 474 -20.25 4.12 24.23
N TRP A 475 -21.25 3.79 23.44
CA TRP A 475 -22.47 4.59 23.30
C TRP A 475 -23.35 4.56 24.55
N ILE A 476 -23.40 3.42 25.25
CA ILE A 476 -24.16 3.28 26.51
C ILE A 476 -23.58 4.21 27.58
N VAL A 477 -22.24 4.25 27.65
CA VAL A 477 -21.54 5.11 28.61
C VAL A 477 -21.72 6.59 28.25
N SER A 478 -21.67 6.92 26.91
CA SER A 478 -21.97 8.27 26.43
C SER A 478 -23.37 8.76 26.78
N ASP A 479 -24.37 7.89 26.66
CA ASP A 479 -25.77 8.22 27.00
C ASP A 479 -25.98 8.43 28.50
N LEU A 480 -25.24 7.69 29.32
CA LEU A 480 -25.24 7.84 30.77
C LEU A 480 -24.61 9.16 31.24
N CYS A 481 -23.54 9.59 30.56
CA CYS A 481 -22.92 10.88 30.83
C CYS A 481 -23.82 12.06 30.43
N ASN A 482 -24.58 11.94 29.36
CA ASN A 482 -25.48 13.00 28.87
C ASN A 482 -26.78 13.12 29.64
N SER A 483 -27.23 12.06 30.32
CA SER A 483 -28.50 12.06 31.07
C SER A 483 -28.37 12.52 32.52
N SER A 484 -27.20 12.93 32.95
CA SER A 484 -26.94 13.47 34.30
C SER A 484 -27.02 15.01 34.37
N SER A 485 -27.47 15.69 33.31
CA SER A 485 -27.91 17.09 33.42
C SER A 485 -29.32 17.15 34.04
N PRO A 486 -29.56 18.02 35.03
CA PRO A 486 -30.82 18.09 35.76
C PRO A 486 -31.98 18.56 34.88
#